data_9fec4cb5fec3f60fa5d6ead6d671e2af
#
_entry.id   9fec4cb5fec3f60fa5d6ead6d671e2af
#
_cell.length_a   1.000
_cell.length_b   1.000
_cell.length_c   1.000
_cell.angle_alpha   90.00
_cell.angle_beta   90.00
_cell.angle_gamma   90.00
#
_symmetry.space_group_name_H-M   'P 1'
#
loop_
_entity.id
_entity.type
_entity.pdbx_description
1 polymer ?
#
loop_
_entity_poly.entity_id
_entity_poly.type
_entity_poly.pdbx_seq_one_letter_code
_entity_poly.pdbx_strand_id
1 'polypeptide(L)'
;NPTPVSLERYKAVPPGGNRFDLQKKRPDITPACWLKKKSGGTDLFGRLWWDRPSVTIRTEFFKPEKGRYLHPEEDRPITHREAARLMSFPDNFIFTGSKTEIAKQIGNAVPPLFAAKIAQYVYGVLQGRYKNNISKNSQAA
;
A
#
# COMPACT_ATOMS: atom_id res chain seq x y z
N ASN A 1 -11.92 1.15 -16.90
CA ASN A 1 -10.71 1.26 -17.72
C ASN A 1 -10.08 2.64 -17.51
N PRO A 2 -8.76 2.74 -17.43
CA PRO A 2 -8.09 4.03 -17.35
C PRO A 2 -8.33 4.85 -18.64
N THR A 3 -8.36 6.18 -18.51
CA THR A 3 -8.42 7.06 -19.70
C THR A 3 -7.08 7.00 -20.46
N PRO A 4 -7.07 7.36 -21.78
CA PRO A 4 -5.82 7.43 -22.55
C PRO A 4 -4.74 8.27 -21.85
N VAL A 5 -5.10 9.42 -21.30
CA VAL A 5 -4.18 10.30 -20.55
C VAL A 5 -3.66 9.60 -19.29
N SER A 6 -4.48 8.81 -18.59
CA SER A 6 -4.03 8.04 -17.43
C SER A 6 -2.99 6.99 -17.80
N LEU A 7 -3.20 6.28 -18.92
CA LEU A 7 -2.23 5.32 -19.44
C LEU A 7 -0.88 5.97 -19.76
N GLU A 8 -0.90 7.11 -20.45
CA GLU A 8 0.33 7.85 -20.76
C GLU A 8 1.06 8.31 -19.48
N ARG A 9 0.30 8.71 -18.45
CA ARG A 9 0.87 9.04 -17.13
C ARG A 9 1.52 7.81 -16.47
N TYR A 10 0.90 6.62 -16.54
CA TYR A 10 1.46 5.40 -15.95
C TYR A 10 2.76 5.00 -16.65
N LYS A 11 2.80 5.04 -17.99
CA LYS A 11 4.00 4.77 -18.79
C LYS A 11 5.17 5.71 -18.47
N ALA A 12 4.87 6.97 -18.15
CA ALA A 12 5.91 7.96 -17.86
C ALA A 12 6.63 7.72 -16.52
N VAL A 13 6.03 6.96 -15.60
CA VAL A 13 6.62 6.64 -14.28
C VAL A 13 7.50 5.39 -14.39
N PRO A 14 8.82 5.50 -14.20
CA PRO A 14 9.73 4.35 -14.27
C PRO A 14 9.56 3.40 -13.06
N PRO A 15 10.17 2.20 -13.10
CA PRO A 15 10.24 1.32 -11.94
C PRO A 15 10.72 2.06 -10.69
N GLY A 16 9.97 1.92 -9.57
CA GLY A 16 10.26 2.63 -8.33
C GLY A 16 10.08 4.15 -8.34
N GLY A 17 9.74 4.73 -9.51
CA GLY A 17 9.48 6.16 -9.67
C GLY A 17 8.19 6.63 -9.01
N ASN A 18 7.89 7.91 -9.16
CA ASN A 18 6.71 8.57 -8.57
C ASN A 18 6.27 9.80 -9.39
N ARG A 19 5.37 10.62 -8.81
CA ARG A 19 4.85 11.82 -9.46
C ARG A 19 5.91 12.82 -9.94
N PHE A 20 7.08 12.89 -9.30
CA PHE A 20 8.14 13.81 -9.71
C PHE A 20 8.80 13.37 -11.02
N ASP A 21 8.89 12.06 -11.27
CA ASP A 21 9.34 11.52 -12.56
C ASP A 21 8.34 11.88 -13.67
N LEU A 22 7.03 11.75 -13.39
CA LEU A 22 5.99 12.19 -14.31
C LEU A 22 6.11 13.71 -14.60
N GLN A 23 6.25 14.53 -13.56
CA GLN A 23 6.41 15.99 -13.70
C GLN A 23 7.61 16.36 -14.57
N LYS A 24 8.73 15.66 -14.40
CA LYS A 24 9.95 15.89 -15.16
C LYS A 24 9.84 15.44 -16.61
N LYS A 25 9.27 14.25 -16.85
CA LYS A 25 9.20 13.65 -18.18
C LYS A 25 8.06 14.16 -19.03
N ARG A 26 6.91 14.40 -18.43
CA ARG A 26 5.66 14.74 -19.13
C ARG A 26 4.90 15.85 -18.38
N PRO A 27 5.46 17.06 -18.32
CA PRO A 27 4.78 18.21 -17.71
C PRO A 27 3.46 18.55 -18.42
N ASP A 28 3.36 18.24 -19.71
CA ASP A 28 2.20 18.46 -20.57
C ASP A 28 0.93 17.72 -20.09
N ILE A 29 1.08 16.52 -19.54
CA ILE A 29 -0.04 15.72 -19.01
C ILE A 29 -0.07 15.67 -17.47
N THR A 30 0.86 16.35 -16.81
CA THR A 30 0.89 16.43 -15.35
C THR A 30 -0.19 17.37 -14.84
N PRO A 31 -0.96 17.00 -13.80
CA PRO A 31 -1.94 17.90 -13.20
C PRO A 31 -1.29 19.21 -12.73
N ALA A 32 -1.89 20.34 -13.07
CA ALA A 32 -1.36 21.68 -12.75
C ALA A 32 -1.10 21.88 -11.24
N CYS A 33 -1.92 21.29 -10.36
CA CYS A 33 -1.74 21.34 -8.91
C CYS A 33 -0.47 20.62 -8.46
N TRP A 34 0.03 19.63 -9.22
CA TRP A 34 1.28 18.94 -8.91
C TRP A 34 2.50 19.76 -9.36
N LEU A 35 2.43 20.44 -10.49
CA LEU A 35 3.51 21.29 -11.00
C LEU A 35 3.86 22.42 -10.01
N LYS A 36 2.88 22.93 -9.28
CA LYS A 36 3.07 23.95 -8.25
C LYS A 36 3.71 23.40 -6.97
N LYS A 37 3.58 22.09 -6.70
CA LYS A 37 4.03 21.46 -5.46
C LYS A 37 5.41 20.82 -5.61
N LYS A 38 6.46 21.50 -5.13
CA LYS A 38 7.86 21.09 -5.28
C LYS A 38 8.33 20.05 -4.25
N SER A 39 7.62 19.86 -3.13
CA SER A 39 8.00 18.95 -2.05
C SER A 39 6.80 18.17 -1.49
N GLY A 40 7.09 17.08 -0.74
CA GLY A 40 6.08 16.21 -0.12
C GLY A 40 5.33 15.32 -1.11
N GLY A 41 4.57 14.34 -0.61
CA GLY A 41 3.81 13.41 -1.44
C GLY A 41 4.69 12.56 -2.37
N THR A 42 5.83 12.09 -1.88
CA THR A 42 6.80 11.26 -2.62
C THR A 42 6.25 9.90 -3.03
N ASP A 43 5.19 9.43 -2.39
CA ASP A 43 4.54 8.18 -2.74
C ASP A 43 3.42 8.34 -3.77
N LEU A 44 2.93 9.57 -3.98
CA LEU A 44 1.85 9.81 -4.92
C LEU A 44 2.25 9.38 -6.34
N PHE A 45 1.35 8.66 -7.00
CA PHE A 45 1.57 8.12 -8.33
C PHE A 45 2.82 7.24 -8.42
N GLY A 46 3.20 6.62 -7.30
CA GLY A 46 4.38 5.78 -7.20
C GLY A 46 4.15 4.39 -7.79
N ARG A 47 5.19 3.84 -8.43
CA ARG A 47 5.26 2.46 -8.86
C ARG A 47 5.88 1.61 -7.75
N LEU A 48 5.25 0.50 -7.39
CA LEU A 48 5.76 -0.46 -6.41
C LEU A 48 7.10 -1.07 -6.87
N TRP A 49 7.76 -1.75 -5.96
CA TRP A 49 8.99 -2.52 -6.22
C TRP A 49 8.70 -4.01 -6.03
N TRP A 50 9.45 -4.87 -6.71
CA TRP A 50 9.40 -6.31 -6.48
C TRP A 50 10.19 -6.74 -5.24
N ASP A 51 11.30 -6.06 -4.98
CA ASP A 51 12.32 -6.41 -4.00
C ASP A 51 12.20 -5.69 -2.66
N ARG A 52 11.10 -4.96 -2.45
CA ARG A 52 10.87 -4.18 -1.23
C ARG A 52 9.47 -4.40 -0.66
N PRO A 53 9.28 -4.24 0.65
CA PRO A 53 7.95 -4.22 1.23
C PRO A 53 7.07 -3.16 0.56
N SER A 54 5.78 -3.48 0.38
CA SER A 54 4.83 -2.50 -0.12
C SER A 54 4.58 -1.40 0.90
N VAL A 55 4.11 -0.25 0.41
CA VAL A 55 3.55 0.78 1.29
C VAL A 55 2.24 0.28 1.91
N THR A 56 1.79 0.93 2.98
CA THR A 56 0.48 0.66 3.60
C THR A 56 -0.63 0.71 2.57
N ILE A 57 -1.37 -0.39 2.43
CA ILE A 57 -2.54 -0.46 1.56
C ILE A 57 -3.69 0.28 2.25
N ARG A 58 -4.13 1.38 1.62
CA ARG A 58 -5.23 2.23 2.10
C ARG A 58 -6.52 1.91 1.36
N THR A 59 -7.65 2.43 1.83
CA THR A 59 -8.99 2.21 1.25
C THR A 59 -9.17 2.71 -0.18
N GLU A 60 -8.26 3.54 -0.69
CA GLU A 60 -8.28 4.08 -2.06
C GLU A 60 -7.06 3.64 -2.89
N PHE A 61 -6.46 2.48 -2.60
CA PHE A 61 -5.25 1.98 -3.29
C PHE A 61 -5.43 1.83 -4.82
N PHE A 62 -6.65 1.72 -5.31
CA PHE A 62 -6.96 1.67 -6.74
C PHE A 62 -6.83 3.03 -7.44
N LYS A 63 -6.53 4.10 -6.68
CA LYS A 63 -6.28 5.46 -7.17
C LYS A 63 -4.79 5.81 -7.03
N PRO A 64 -3.99 5.81 -8.10
CA PRO A 64 -2.56 6.10 -8.02
C PRO A 64 -2.21 7.45 -7.39
N GLU A 65 -3.10 8.43 -7.52
CA GLU A 65 -2.96 9.76 -6.93
C GLU A 65 -3.03 9.76 -5.39
N LYS A 66 -3.38 8.63 -4.78
CA LYS A 66 -3.47 8.48 -3.32
C LYS A 66 -2.25 7.83 -2.68
N GLY A 67 -1.33 7.30 -3.49
CA GLY A 67 -0.13 6.64 -2.95
C GLY A 67 0.70 5.95 -4.01
N ARG A 68 1.57 5.04 -3.56
CA ARG A 68 2.43 4.22 -4.40
C ARG A 68 1.70 2.92 -4.75
N TYR A 69 0.82 2.99 -5.74
CA TYR A 69 -0.09 1.90 -6.07
C TYR A 69 -0.07 1.51 -7.55
N LEU A 70 0.90 2.00 -8.36
CA LEU A 70 1.14 1.47 -9.69
C LEU A 70 1.83 0.11 -9.59
N HIS A 71 1.41 -0.82 -10.47
CA HIS A 71 2.04 -2.13 -10.59
C HIS A 71 3.54 -1.99 -10.90
N PRO A 72 4.42 -2.87 -10.40
CA PRO A 72 5.88 -2.76 -10.61
C PRO A 72 6.29 -2.66 -12.09
N GLU A 73 5.63 -3.38 -12.96
CA GLU A 73 5.95 -3.48 -14.40
C GLU A 73 4.83 -2.95 -15.29
N GLU A 74 3.58 -3.32 -15.00
CA GLU A 74 2.45 -2.99 -15.87
C GLU A 74 1.99 -1.54 -15.70
N ASP A 75 1.47 -0.96 -16.77
CA ASP A 75 1.00 0.44 -16.80
C ASP A 75 -0.44 0.56 -16.28
N ARG A 76 -0.61 0.17 -15.03
CA ARG A 76 -1.89 0.20 -14.31
C ARG A 76 -1.70 0.29 -12.80
N PRO A 77 -2.72 0.69 -12.04
CA PRO A 77 -2.75 0.48 -10.59
C PRO A 77 -2.80 -1.02 -10.26
N ILE A 78 -2.44 -1.38 -9.03
CA ILE A 78 -2.67 -2.72 -8.50
C ILE A 78 -4.17 -3.02 -8.45
N THR A 79 -4.51 -4.27 -8.69
CA THR A 79 -5.88 -4.79 -8.59
C THR A 79 -6.28 -5.02 -7.12
N HIS A 80 -7.57 -5.20 -6.87
CA HIS A 80 -8.08 -5.57 -5.54
C HIS A 80 -7.49 -6.89 -5.05
N ARG A 81 -7.29 -7.87 -5.96
CA ARG A 81 -6.68 -9.15 -5.58
C ARG A 81 -5.20 -9.02 -5.23
N GLU A 82 -4.45 -8.22 -5.97
CA GLU A 82 -3.05 -7.93 -5.65
C GLU A 82 -2.92 -7.19 -4.32
N ALA A 83 -3.77 -6.20 -4.06
CA ALA A 83 -3.82 -5.52 -2.77
C ALA A 83 -4.18 -6.49 -1.62
N ALA A 84 -5.13 -7.39 -1.82
CA ALA A 84 -5.49 -8.41 -0.84
C ALA A 84 -4.31 -9.36 -0.54
N ARG A 85 -3.57 -9.79 -1.57
CA ARG A 85 -2.34 -10.60 -1.40
C ARG A 85 -1.27 -9.85 -0.62
N LEU A 86 -1.02 -8.58 -0.92
CA LEU A 86 -0.10 -7.72 -0.16
C LEU A 86 -0.51 -7.60 1.31
N MET A 87 -1.81 -7.61 1.58
CA MET A 87 -2.38 -7.66 2.94
C MET A 87 -2.44 -9.07 3.52
N SER A 88 -1.85 -10.08 2.86
CA SER A 88 -1.82 -11.49 3.28
C SER A 88 -3.19 -12.19 3.38
N PHE A 89 -4.20 -11.73 2.67
CA PHE A 89 -5.43 -12.50 2.50
C PHE A 89 -5.17 -13.73 1.62
N PRO A 90 -5.74 -14.90 1.96
CA PRO A 90 -5.62 -16.07 1.11
C PRO A 90 -6.44 -15.88 -0.19
N ASP A 91 -6.02 -16.54 -1.27
CA ASP A 91 -6.64 -16.35 -2.59
C ASP A 91 -8.10 -16.80 -2.67
N ASN A 92 -8.49 -17.73 -1.82
CA ASN A 92 -9.87 -18.21 -1.70
C ASN A 92 -10.76 -17.30 -0.84
N PHE A 93 -10.21 -16.22 -0.25
CA PHE A 93 -11.04 -15.28 0.50
C PHE A 93 -11.93 -14.48 -0.44
N ILE A 94 -13.22 -14.52 -0.18
CA ILE A 94 -14.27 -13.88 -1.01
C ILE A 94 -14.63 -12.54 -0.37
N PHE A 95 -14.41 -11.47 -1.11
CA PHE A 95 -14.93 -10.14 -0.78
C PHE A 95 -16.26 -9.93 -1.48
N THR A 96 -17.20 -9.26 -0.81
CA THR A 96 -18.54 -8.97 -1.35
C THR A 96 -18.81 -7.48 -1.41
N GLY A 97 -19.65 -7.08 -2.36
CA GLY A 97 -20.01 -5.68 -2.56
C GLY A 97 -19.37 -5.04 -3.80
N SER A 98 -19.50 -3.73 -3.92
CA SER A 98 -18.92 -2.93 -4.98
C SER A 98 -17.39 -2.86 -4.88
N LYS A 99 -16.70 -2.49 -5.97
CA LYS A 99 -15.24 -2.30 -5.97
C LYS A 99 -14.77 -1.35 -4.85
N THR A 100 -15.52 -0.30 -4.56
CA THR A 100 -15.17 0.64 -3.50
C THR A 100 -15.34 0.03 -2.11
N GLU A 101 -16.38 -0.76 -1.90
CA GLU A 101 -16.59 -1.47 -0.62
C GLU A 101 -15.53 -2.53 -0.40
N ILE A 102 -15.19 -3.31 -1.43
CA ILE A 102 -14.08 -4.28 -1.37
C ILE A 102 -12.77 -3.57 -1.04
N ALA A 103 -12.48 -2.44 -1.67
CA ALA A 103 -11.26 -1.67 -1.37
C ALA A 103 -11.23 -1.17 0.08
N LYS A 104 -12.38 -0.75 0.63
CA LYS A 104 -12.51 -0.37 2.05
C LYS A 104 -12.28 -1.57 2.98
N GLN A 105 -12.84 -2.74 2.65
CA GLN A 105 -12.62 -3.97 3.42
C GLN A 105 -11.13 -4.31 3.48
N ILE A 106 -10.43 -4.29 2.34
CA ILE A 106 -9.00 -4.59 2.26
C ILE A 106 -8.19 -3.53 3.02
N GLY A 107 -8.40 -2.25 2.75
CA GLY A 107 -7.59 -1.17 3.31
C GLY A 107 -7.79 -0.90 4.81
N ASN A 108 -8.94 -1.31 5.38
CA ASN A 108 -9.22 -1.20 6.82
C ASN A 108 -8.85 -2.47 7.59
N ALA A 109 -8.52 -3.56 6.93
CA ALA A 109 -8.20 -4.80 7.59
C ALA A 109 -6.84 -4.76 8.28
N VAL A 110 -6.70 -5.50 9.36
CA VAL A 110 -5.40 -5.94 9.86
C VAL A 110 -4.98 -7.15 9.01
N PRO A 111 -3.75 -7.17 8.44
CA PRO A 111 -3.30 -8.31 7.64
C PRO A 111 -3.45 -9.63 8.40
N PRO A 112 -4.15 -10.65 7.85
CA PRO A 112 -4.45 -11.90 8.57
C PRO A 112 -3.25 -12.60 9.18
N LEU A 113 -2.12 -12.67 8.47
CA LEU A 113 -0.90 -13.28 9.03
C LEU A 113 -0.32 -12.48 10.19
N PHE A 114 -0.41 -11.15 10.15
CA PHE A 114 0.02 -10.30 11.26
C PHE A 114 -0.91 -10.46 12.46
N ALA A 115 -2.23 -10.45 12.24
CA ALA A 115 -3.22 -10.69 13.29
C ALA A 115 -3.02 -12.05 13.95
N ALA A 116 -2.74 -13.10 13.18
CA ALA A 116 -2.46 -14.44 13.71
C ALA A 116 -1.20 -14.44 14.62
N LYS A 117 -0.14 -13.71 14.24
CA LYS A 117 1.06 -13.60 15.08
C LYS A 117 0.80 -12.85 16.38
N ILE A 118 0.03 -11.76 16.35
CA ILE A 118 -0.40 -11.05 17.55
C ILE A 118 -1.22 -11.98 18.46
N ALA A 119 -2.20 -12.68 17.89
CA ALA A 119 -3.04 -13.61 18.64
C ALA A 119 -2.23 -14.73 19.29
N GLN A 120 -1.26 -15.32 18.58
CA GLN A 120 -0.33 -16.33 19.12
C GLN A 120 0.48 -15.78 20.30
N TYR A 121 0.99 -14.57 20.18
CA TYR A 121 1.73 -13.91 21.26
C TYR A 121 0.85 -13.68 22.49
N VAL A 122 -0.33 -13.05 22.31
CA VAL A 122 -1.28 -12.81 23.41
C VAL A 122 -1.69 -14.11 24.09
N TYR A 123 -2.00 -15.14 23.31
CA TYR A 123 -2.32 -16.47 23.85
C TYR A 123 -1.17 -17.04 24.67
N GLY A 124 0.08 -16.92 24.19
CA GLY A 124 1.27 -17.35 24.92
C GLY A 124 1.47 -16.61 26.25
N VAL A 125 1.18 -15.29 26.27
CA VAL A 125 1.20 -14.50 27.51
C VAL A 125 0.14 -15.00 28.51
N LEU A 126 -1.08 -15.22 28.05
CA LEU A 126 -2.18 -15.74 28.90
C LEU A 126 -1.87 -17.14 29.44
N GLN A 127 -1.16 -17.97 28.69
CA GLN A 127 -0.71 -19.29 29.14
C GLN A 127 0.56 -19.24 30.03
N GLY A 128 1.05 -18.06 30.39
CA GLY A 128 2.27 -17.90 31.20
C GLY A 128 3.56 -18.32 30.51
N ARG A 129 3.54 -18.59 29.18
CA ARG A 129 4.73 -19.02 28.41
C ARG A 129 5.76 -17.91 28.23
N TYR A 130 5.32 -16.65 28.23
CA TYR A 130 6.19 -15.48 28.20
C TYR A 130 6.18 -14.84 29.60
N LYS A 131 7.07 -15.25 30.49
CA LYS A 131 7.33 -14.53 31.76
C LYS A 131 7.80 -13.12 31.38
N ASN A 132 7.12 -12.11 31.93
CA ASN A 132 7.37 -10.70 31.67
C ASN A 132 8.86 -10.34 31.87
N ASN A 133 9.58 -10.03 30.82
CA ASN A 133 10.86 -9.32 30.88
C ASN A 133 10.68 -7.82 31.23
N ILE A 134 9.48 -7.39 31.63
CA ILE A 134 9.16 -5.99 31.96
C ILE A 134 9.76 -5.59 33.32
N SER A 135 10.07 -6.54 34.22
CA SER A 135 10.59 -6.22 35.55
C SER A 135 12.11 -5.92 35.64
N LYS A 136 12.83 -6.00 34.52
CA LYS A 136 14.28 -5.73 34.55
C LYS A 136 14.67 -4.31 34.14
N ASN A 137 13.78 -3.53 33.56
CA ASN A 137 14.08 -2.15 33.15
C ASN A 137 13.60 -1.07 34.12
N SER A 138 12.92 -1.43 35.21
CA SER A 138 12.48 -0.45 36.24
C SER A 138 13.44 -0.30 37.44
N GLN A 139 14.59 -0.98 37.42
CA GLN A 139 15.63 -0.85 38.47
C GLN A 139 16.91 -0.14 37.96
N ALA A 140 16.87 0.43 36.73
CA ALA A 140 18.02 1.17 36.17
C ALA A 140 17.58 2.60 35.76
N ALA A 141 16.87 3.29 36.64
CA ALA A 141 16.61 4.73 36.54
C ALA A 141 16.79 5.39 37.91
#